data_50b7a0aa021362b7eacb7a37c9d2499f
#
_entry.id   50b7a0aa021362b7eacb7a37c9d2499f
#
_cell.length_a   1.000
_cell.length_b   1.000
_cell.length_c   1.000
_cell.angle_alpha   90.00
_cell.angle_beta   90.00
_cell.angle_gamma   90.00
#
_symmetry.space_group_name_H-M   'P 1'
#
loop_
_entity.id
_entity.type
_entity.pdbx_description
1 polymer ?
#
loop_
_entity_poly.entity_id
_entity_poly.type
_entity_poly.pdbx_seq_one_letter_code
_entity_poly.pdbx_strand_id
1 'polypeptide(L)'
;MTKRSLLYLTCATINWSFATYGLGQCYADLNGNLIIDNDDLLILLSDYGSSCELAAWDDPIISEIHYNPSVQQGSDSNFEFVELINPHPFAIDLSGWALADGIDATFPLGTFIESNGFLLTANDTSTYRQILGPFVKLIPWHGSSNLHNSGETIRLIRPDGSQADVVEYSDTNGWTDEADGGGGSLEWKGSGWNNALPESWVGSNALGGSPGSDNSTWFD
;
A
#
# COMPACT_ATOMS: atom_id res chain seq x y z
N MET A 1 -28.38 -7.09 22.15
CA MET A 1 -27.29 -7.19 21.16
C MET A 1 -27.39 -6.00 20.24
N THR A 2 -26.49 -5.04 20.36
CA THR A 2 -26.47 -3.83 19.53
C THR A 2 -25.88 -4.17 18.17
N LYS A 3 -26.33 -3.48 17.11
CA LYS A 3 -25.82 -3.66 15.72
C LYS A 3 -24.28 -3.61 15.60
N ARG A 4 -23.58 -3.04 16.59
CA ARG A 4 -22.11 -2.96 16.65
C ARG A 4 -21.42 -4.30 16.91
N SER A 5 -22.02 -5.18 17.74
CA SER A 5 -21.45 -6.50 18.00
C SER A 5 -21.50 -7.43 16.78
N LEU A 6 -22.51 -7.24 15.92
CA LEU A 6 -22.65 -8.02 14.68
C LEU A 6 -21.63 -7.60 13.62
N LEU A 7 -21.25 -6.32 13.61
CA LEU A 7 -20.24 -5.80 12.67
C LEU A 7 -18.82 -6.32 13.02
N TYR A 8 -18.55 -6.51 14.32
CA TYR A 8 -17.27 -7.04 14.78
C TYR A 8 -17.06 -8.51 14.37
N LEU A 9 -18.13 -9.31 14.47
CA LEU A 9 -18.10 -10.69 13.98
C LEU A 9 -17.92 -10.80 12.46
N THR A 10 -18.35 -9.80 11.70
CA THR A 10 -18.19 -9.80 10.23
C THR A 10 -16.84 -9.30 9.77
N CYS A 11 -16.17 -8.42 10.51
CA CYS A 11 -14.83 -7.92 10.13
C CYS A 11 -13.71 -8.95 10.35
N ALA A 12 -13.85 -9.82 11.37
CA ALA A 12 -12.89 -10.89 11.66
C ALA A 12 -12.99 -12.11 10.73
N THR A 13 -13.98 -12.15 9.82
CA THR A 13 -14.33 -13.36 9.06
C THR A 13 -14.29 -13.21 7.54
N ILE A 14 -13.80 -12.11 6.98
CA ILE A 14 -13.62 -12.04 5.52
C ILE A 14 -12.22 -12.56 5.17
N ASN A 15 -12.00 -13.83 5.45
CA ASN A 15 -10.95 -14.61 4.78
C ASN A 15 -11.63 -15.48 3.71
N TRP A 16 -11.87 -14.90 2.53
CA TRP A 16 -12.30 -15.65 1.36
C TRP A 16 -11.10 -16.33 0.70
N SER A 17 -10.51 -17.30 1.38
CA SER A 17 -9.72 -18.29 0.67
C SER A 17 -10.65 -19.38 0.14
N PHE A 18 -10.84 -19.43 -1.16
CA PHE A 18 -11.39 -20.59 -1.84
C PHE A 18 -10.41 -21.77 -1.68
N ALA A 19 -10.51 -22.49 -0.60
CA ALA A 19 -9.89 -23.80 -0.46
C ALA A 19 -10.96 -24.78 0.01
N THR A 20 -11.39 -25.55 -0.92
CA THR A 20 -11.86 -26.95 -0.86
C THR A 20 -12.19 -27.55 0.50
N TYR A 21 -13.49 -27.93 0.63
CA TYR A 21 -14.07 -28.99 1.45
C TYR A 21 -14.14 -28.85 2.97
N GLY A 22 -15.27 -28.33 3.43
CA GLY A 22 -16.12 -29.02 4.40
C GLY A 22 -15.60 -29.28 5.79
N LEU A 23 -15.32 -28.23 6.55
CA LEU A 23 -15.71 -28.19 7.95
C LEU A 23 -16.26 -26.77 8.18
N GLY A 24 -17.52 -26.66 8.63
CA GLY A 24 -18.13 -25.37 8.86
C GLY A 24 -17.27 -24.57 9.83
N GLN A 25 -16.85 -23.38 9.42
CA GLN A 25 -16.20 -22.44 10.34
C GLN A 25 -17.23 -22.04 11.40
N CYS A 26 -16.93 -22.37 12.63
CA CYS A 26 -17.71 -21.91 13.77
C CYS A 26 -17.32 -20.45 14.04
N TYR A 27 -18.07 -19.50 13.52
CA TYR A 27 -17.81 -18.06 13.66
C TYR A 27 -17.79 -17.54 15.12
N ALA A 28 -18.23 -18.34 16.08
CA ALA A 28 -18.20 -18.03 17.50
C ALA A 28 -17.04 -18.70 18.25
N ASP A 29 -16.21 -19.46 17.56
CA ASP A 29 -14.96 -20.02 18.07
C ASP A 29 -13.87 -18.95 17.96
N LEU A 30 -13.73 -18.13 18.99
CA LEU A 30 -12.85 -16.96 19.00
C LEU A 30 -11.41 -17.31 19.37
N ASN A 31 -11.18 -18.47 20.01
CA ASN A 31 -9.86 -18.94 20.38
C ASN A 31 -9.27 -19.96 19.37
N GLY A 32 -10.06 -20.40 18.38
CA GLY A 32 -9.61 -21.28 17.29
C GLY A 32 -9.44 -22.74 17.70
N ASN A 33 -10.04 -23.17 18.83
CA ASN A 33 -9.92 -24.54 19.33
C ASN A 33 -10.96 -25.52 18.75
N LEU A 34 -11.83 -25.06 17.87
CA LEU A 34 -12.93 -25.77 17.21
C LEU A 34 -14.08 -26.17 18.16
N ILE A 35 -14.18 -25.57 19.34
CA ILE A 35 -15.24 -25.75 20.30
C ILE A 35 -15.83 -24.37 20.64
N ILE A 36 -17.13 -24.21 20.56
CA ILE A 36 -17.79 -22.99 21.06
C ILE A 36 -18.17 -23.22 22.51
N ASP A 37 -17.47 -22.59 23.44
CA ASP A 37 -17.67 -22.75 24.87
C ASP A 37 -17.51 -21.43 25.65
N ASN A 38 -17.33 -21.55 26.97
CA ASN A 38 -17.22 -20.40 27.86
C ASN A 38 -15.94 -19.57 27.63
N ASP A 39 -14.91 -20.16 27.08
CA ASP A 39 -13.64 -19.48 26.81
C ASP A 39 -13.81 -18.47 25.66
N ASP A 40 -14.60 -18.80 24.63
CA ASP A 40 -14.98 -17.86 23.58
C ASP A 40 -15.84 -16.70 24.12
N LEU A 41 -16.76 -17.04 25.03
CA LEU A 41 -17.57 -16.02 25.68
C LEU A 41 -16.72 -15.09 26.55
N LEU A 42 -15.69 -15.59 27.21
CA LEU A 42 -14.76 -14.79 28.01
C LEU A 42 -13.93 -13.87 27.15
N ILE A 43 -13.47 -14.32 25.98
CA ILE A 43 -12.78 -13.47 24.98
C ILE A 43 -13.72 -12.34 24.55
N LEU A 44 -14.95 -12.66 24.17
CA LEU A 44 -15.94 -11.65 23.77
C LEU A 44 -16.24 -10.66 24.91
N LEU A 45 -16.30 -11.13 26.16
CA LEU A 45 -16.56 -10.28 27.31
C LEU A 45 -15.34 -9.44 27.72
N SER A 46 -14.11 -9.90 27.46
CA SER A 46 -12.90 -9.12 27.73
C SER A 46 -12.85 -7.87 26.86
N ASP A 47 -13.40 -7.97 25.66
CA ASP A 47 -13.46 -6.87 24.70
C ASP A 47 -14.75 -6.04 24.82
N TYR A 48 -15.68 -6.48 25.70
CA TYR A 48 -16.95 -5.79 25.85
C TYR A 48 -16.76 -4.43 26.52
N GLY A 49 -17.10 -3.37 25.80
CA GLY A 49 -16.94 -1.98 26.25
C GLY A 49 -15.58 -1.39 25.97
N SER A 50 -14.61 -2.16 25.44
CA SER A 50 -13.47 -1.57 24.79
C SER A 50 -13.95 -0.82 23.54
N SER A 51 -13.49 0.40 23.36
CA SER A 51 -13.57 1.02 22.05
C SER A 51 -12.68 0.20 21.13
N CYS A 52 -13.23 -0.38 20.06
CA CYS A 52 -12.40 -0.62 18.89
C CYS A 52 -11.93 0.77 18.45
N GLU A 53 -10.81 1.22 18.96
CA GLU A 53 -9.99 2.07 18.13
C GLU A 53 -9.78 1.20 16.90
N LEU A 54 -10.37 1.64 15.78
CA LEU A 54 -9.99 1.11 14.48
C LEU A 54 -8.47 1.13 14.54
N ALA A 55 -7.86 -0.06 14.58
CA ALA A 55 -6.43 -0.21 14.68
C ALA A 55 -5.83 0.75 13.67
N ALA A 56 -4.83 1.50 14.08
CA ALA A 56 -4.26 2.57 13.30
C ALA A 56 -4.28 2.16 11.82
N TRP A 57 -5.33 2.60 11.17
CA TRP A 57 -5.69 2.48 9.76
C TRP A 57 -5.00 1.30 9.06
N ASP A 58 -5.77 0.32 8.62
CA ASP A 58 -5.35 -0.73 7.69
C ASP A 58 -5.07 -0.10 6.30
N ASP A 59 -4.24 0.94 6.30
CA ASP A 59 -3.95 1.73 5.12
C ASP A 59 -2.77 1.14 4.36
N PRO A 60 -2.76 1.23 3.05
CA PRO A 60 -1.56 0.99 2.28
C PRO A 60 -0.55 2.12 2.52
N ILE A 61 0.70 1.84 2.25
CA ILE A 61 1.84 2.73 2.47
C ILE A 61 2.47 3.06 1.12
N ILE A 62 2.89 4.30 0.92
CA ILE A 62 3.74 4.68 -0.22
C ILE A 62 5.10 4.01 0.01
N SER A 63 5.45 3.05 -0.85
CA SER A 63 6.61 2.16 -0.68
C SER A 63 7.75 2.44 -1.64
N GLU A 64 7.47 2.99 -2.82
CA GLU A 64 8.49 3.29 -3.81
C GLU A 64 8.11 4.52 -4.64
N ILE A 65 9.11 5.37 -4.95
CA ILE A 65 8.94 6.57 -5.77
C ILE A 65 10.10 6.65 -6.76
N HIS A 66 9.79 6.63 -8.06
CA HIS A 66 10.75 6.84 -9.12
C HIS A 66 10.47 8.19 -9.79
N TYR A 67 11.12 9.24 -9.31
CA TYR A 67 10.80 10.62 -9.68
C TYR A 67 11.75 11.23 -10.73
N ASN A 68 12.98 10.72 -10.86
CA ASN A 68 14.00 11.24 -11.78
C ASN A 68 14.74 10.09 -12.47
N PRO A 69 14.11 9.44 -13.47
CA PRO A 69 14.74 8.40 -14.26
C PRO A 69 16.03 8.90 -14.94
N SER A 70 16.99 8.00 -15.13
CA SER A 70 18.21 8.37 -15.85
C SER A 70 17.95 8.60 -17.34
N VAL A 71 18.78 9.41 -17.97
CA VAL A 71 18.73 9.67 -19.42
C VAL A 71 18.78 8.39 -20.24
N GLN A 72 19.44 7.33 -19.73
CA GLN A 72 19.52 6.04 -20.40
C GLN A 72 18.22 5.24 -20.37
N GLN A 73 17.36 5.45 -19.36
CA GLN A 73 16.05 4.84 -19.30
C GLN A 73 15.09 5.47 -20.30
N GLY A 74 15.11 6.78 -20.45
CA GLY A 74 14.26 7.53 -21.35
C GLY A 74 13.69 8.79 -20.74
N SER A 75 12.49 9.20 -21.17
CA SER A 75 11.84 10.38 -20.61
C SER A 75 11.18 10.08 -19.28
N ASP A 76 11.17 11.06 -18.39
CA ASP A 76 10.54 11.00 -17.07
C ASP A 76 9.09 10.52 -17.20
N SER A 77 8.31 11.11 -18.10
CA SER A 77 6.90 10.73 -18.34
C SER A 77 6.65 9.25 -18.63
N ASN A 78 7.67 8.51 -19.07
CA ASN A 78 7.52 7.07 -19.36
C ASN A 78 7.93 6.18 -18.19
N PHE A 79 8.80 6.68 -17.31
CA PHE A 79 9.44 5.86 -16.29
C PHE A 79 9.20 6.34 -14.85
N GLU A 80 8.51 7.45 -14.66
CA GLU A 80 8.07 7.87 -13.33
C GLU A 80 6.92 7.02 -12.82
N PHE A 81 6.99 6.68 -11.53
CA PHE A 81 5.91 5.98 -10.84
C PHE A 81 5.91 6.25 -9.33
N VAL A 82 4.75 5.99 -8.73
CA VAL A 82 4.56 5.85 -7.29
C VAL A 82 3.92 4.50 -7.02
N GLU A 83 4.47 3.77 -6.06
CA GLU A 83 3.96 2.47 -5.66
C GLU A 83 3.40 2.51 -4.25
N LEU A 84 2.30 1.80 -4.07
CA LEU A 84 1.70 1.48 -2.78
C LEU A 84 1.88 0.02 -2.47
N ILE A 85 2.22 -0.28 -1.22
CA ILE A 85 2.17 -1.63 -0.66
C ILE A 85 1.01 -1.79 0.30
N ASN A 86 0.40 -2.96 0.30
CA ASN A 86 -0.47 -3.41 1.38
C ASN A 86 0.33 -4.28 2.35
N PRO A 87 0.75 -3.77 3.52
CA PRO A 87 1.55 -4.54 4.48
C PRO A 87 0.71 -5.51 5.33
N HIS A 88 -0.59 -5.62 5.08
CA HIS A 88 -1.52 -6.38 5.90
C HIS A 88 -1.79 -7.79 5.36
N PRO A 89 -2.21 -8.75 6.21
CA PRO A 89 -2.50 -10.13 5.80
C PRO A 89 -3.87 -10.29 5.13
N PHE A 90 -4.53 -9.20 4.75
CA PHE A 90 -5.83 -9.17 4.06
C PHE A 90 -5.82 -8.14 2.93
N ALA A 91 -6.73 -8.28 1.97
CA ALA A 91 -6.86 -7.33 0.88
C ALA A 91 -7.46 -5.99 1.35
N ILE A 92 -6.97 -4.87 0.82
CA ILE A 92 -7.50 -3.53 1.07
C ILE A 92 -8.29 -3.07 -0.15
N ASP A 93 -9.51 -2.56 0.08
CA ASP A 93 -10.31 -1.90 -0.94
C ASP A 93 -9.92 -0.42 -1.06
N LEU A 94 -9.34 -0.07 -2.19
CA LEU A 94 -8.94 1.30 -2.53
C LEU A 94 -9.95 2.01 -3.43
N SER A 95 -11.17 1.54 -3.52
CA SER A 95 -12.24 2.18 -4.31
C SER A 95 -12.46 3.63 -3.87
N GLY A 96 -12.25 4.59 -4.77
CA GLY A 96 -12.44 6.01 -4.49
C GLY A 96 -11.32 6.68 -3.70
N TRP A 97 -10.24 5.98 -3.38
CA TRP A 97 -9.02 6.61 -2.87
C TRP A 97 -8.32 7.40 -3.96
N ALA A 98 -7.38 8.26 -3.56
CA ALA A 98 -6.61 9.07 -4.50
C ALA A 98 -5.17 9.30 -4.01
N LEU A 99 -4.25 9.43 -4.97
CA LEU A 99 -3.00 10.15 -4.76
C LEU A 99 -3.19 11.60 -5.19
N ALA A 100 -2.62 12.53 -4.44
CA ALA A 100 -2.77 13.97 -4.63
C ALA A 100 -1.45 14.71 -4.40
N ASP A 101 -1.44 15.97 -4.78
CA ASP A 101 -0.35 16.95 -4.79
C ASP A 101 0.66 16.69 -5.91
N GLY A 102 1.73 15.90 -5.72
CA GLY A 102 2.72 15.65 -6.76
C GLY A 102 2.14 15.00 -8.02
N ILE A 103 1.22 14.08 -7.83
CA ILE A 103 0.46 13.45 -8.91
C ILE A 103 -1.03 13.41 -8.58
N ASP A 104 -1.86 13.26 -9.59
CA ASP A 104 -3.32 13.22 -9.45
C ASP A 104 -3.82 11.88 -9.99
N ALA A 105 -4.15 10.95 -9.10
CA ALA A 105 -4.64 9.63 -9.46
C ALA A 105 -5.80 9.21 -8.57
N THR A 106 -6.99 9.04 -9.15
CA THR A 106 -8.16 8.51 -8.44
C THR A 106 -8.33 7.03 -8.76
N PHE A 107 -8.50 6.22 -7.73
CA PHE A 107 -8.62 4.78 -7.89
C PHE A 107 -10.08 4.39 -8.19
N PRO A 108 -10.32 3.70 -9.33
CA PRO A 108 -11.65 3.28 -9.72
C PRO A 108 -12.32 2.33 -8.72
N LEU A 109 -13.65 2.23 -8.77
CA LEU A 109 -14.39 1.22 -8.00
C LEU A 109 -13.88 -0.19 -8.33
N GLY A 110 -13.70 -1.03 -7.30
CA GLY A 110 -13.16 -2.37 -7.43
C GLY A 110 -11.63 -2.41 -7.54
N THR A 111 -10.94 -1.33 -7.15
CA THR A 111 -9.48 -1.34 -7.00
C THR A 111 -9.13 -1.95 -5.65
N PHE A 112 -8.40 -3.07 -5.66
CA PHE A 112 -7.93 -3.76 -4.46
C PHE A 112 -6.41 -3.97 -4.53
N ILE A 113 -5.76 -3.92 -3.36
CA ILE A 113 -4.41 -4.46 -3.20
C ILE A 113 -4.53 -5.71 -2.33
N GLU A 114 -4.10 -6.84 -2.88
CA GLU A 114 -4.11 -8.12 -2.16
C GLU A 114 -3.16 -8.08 -0.94
N SER A 115 -3.29 -9.05 -0.05
CA SER A 115 -2.37 -9.21 1.09
C SER A 115 -0.91 -9.21 0.64
N ASN A 116 -0.09 -8.35 1.23
CA ASN A 116 1.31 -8.12 0.86
C ASN A 116 1.52 -7.82 -0.64
N GLY A 117 0.51 -7.30 -1.30
CA GLY A 117 0.54 -6.95 -2.73
C GLY A 117 0.89 -5.48 -2.96
N PHE A 118 1.04 -5.14 -4.24
CA PHE A 118 1.45 -3.83 -4.70
C PHE A 118 0.43 -3.24 -5.68
N LEU A 119 0.39 -1.91 -5.72
CA LEU A 119 -0.34 -1.14 -6.72
C LEU A 119 0.57 -0.02 -7.22
N LEU A 120 0.77 0.00 -8.52
CA LEU A 120 1.60 1.02 -9.17
C LEU A 120 0.72 2.09 -9.81
N THR A 121 1.09 3.35 -9.61
CA THR A 121 0.55 4.47 -10.40
C THR A 121 1.66 5.04 -11.26
N ALA A 122 1.37 5.28 -12.54
CA ALA A 122 2.36 5.77 -13.49
C ALA A 122 1.69 6.66 -14.55
N ASN A 123 2.46 7.58 -15.10
CA ASN A 123 2.00 8.40 -16.22
C ASN A 123 1.83 7.53 -17.48
N ASP A 124 2.85 6.75 -17.83
CA ASP A 124 2.75 5.77 -18.93
C ASP A 124 2.57 4.33 -18.42
N THR A 125 1.34 3.95 -18.20
CA THR A 125 1.01 2.57 -17.82
C THR A 125 1.32 1.55 -18.91
N SER A 126 1.46 1.96 -20.17
CA SER A 126 1.79 1.03 -21.27
C SER A 126 3.23 0.54 -21.18
N THR A 127 4.17 1.41 -20.81
CA THR A 127 5.56 1.05 -20.52
C THR A 127 5.63 0.05 -19.37
N TYR A 128 4.99 0.35 -18.24
CA TYR A 128 5.00 -0.57 -17.09
C TYR A 128 4.24 -1.86 -17.36
N ARG A 129 3.19 -1.85 -18.17
CA ARG A 129 2.51 -3.08 -18.59
C ARG A 129 3.41 -4.02 -19.40
N GLN A 130 4.35 -3.48 -20.19
CA GLN A 130 5.33 -4.27 -20.92
C GLN A 130 6.42 -4.84 -19.99
N ILE A 131 6.83 -4.07 -18.98
CA ILE A 131 7.88 -4.47 -18.01
C ILE A 131 7.34 -5.52 -17.04
N LEU A 132 6.16 -5.27 -16.43
CA LEU A 132 5.64 -6.02 -15.29
C LEU A 132 4.60 -7.09 -15.69
N GLY A 133 4.14 -7.07 -16.95
CA GLY A 133 3.12 -7.99 -17.41
C GLY A 133 1.70 -7.68 -16.89
N PRO A 134 0.74 -8.60 -17.08
CA PRO A 134 -0.68 -8.30 -16.87
C PRO A 134 -1.15 -8.36 -15.40
N PHE A 135 -0.35 -8.91 -14.49
CA PHE A 135 -0.82 -9.24 -13.14
C PHE A 135 -0.63 -8.12 -12.13
N VAL A 136 0.30 -7.18 -12.38
CA VAL A 136 0.49 -6.02 -11.50
C VAL A 136 -0.65 -5.03 -11.72
N LYS A 137 -1.21 -4.54 -10.62
CA LYS A 137 -2.24 -3.50 -10.67
C LYS A 137 -1.59 -2.18 -11.07
N LEU A 138 -2.03 -1.63 -12.20
CA LEU A 138 -1.55 -0.36 -12.74
C LEU A 138 -2.70 0.62 -12.86
N ILE A 139 -2.54 1.79 -12.26
CA ILE A 139 -3.50 2.90 -12.35
C ILE A 139 -2.79 4.09 -13.01
N PRO A 140 -3.31 4.67 -14.09
CA PRO A 140 -2.75 5.88 -14.65
C PRO A 140 -3.03 7.06 -13.70
N TRP A 141 -2.10 7.98 -13.59
CA TRP A 141 -2.44 9.29 -13.04
C TRP A 141 -3.07 10.20 -14.11
N HIS A 142 -3.71 11.26 -13.69
CA HIS A 142 -4.45 12.15 -14.57
C HIS A 142 -3.58 13.33 -15.04
N GLY A 143 -3.78 13.75 -16.28
CA GLY A 143 -3.06 14.88 -16.85
C GLY A 143 -1.68 14.51 -17.39
N SER A 144 -0.87 15.54 -17.60
CA SER A 144 0.51 15.43 -18.13
C SER A 144 1.53 15.91 -17.09
N SER A 145 1.21 15.81 -15.80
CA SER A 145 2.15 16.13 -14.74
C SER A 145 3.23 15.06 -14.64
N ASN A 146 4.46 15.49 -14.42
CA ASN A 146 5.57 14.64 -14.03
C ASN A 146 5.86 14.90 -12.55
N LEU A 147 6.48 13.94 -11.89
CA LEU A 147 7.05 14.13 -10.57
C LEU A 147 8.17 15.18 -10.64
N HIS A 148 8.28 16.03 -9.63
CA HIS A 148 9.24 17.12 -9.64
C HIS A 148 10.63 16.63 -9.23
N ASN A 149 11.64 16.78 -10.11
CA ASN A 149 12.98 16.23 -9.88
C ASN A 149 13.71 16.79 -8.65
N SER A 150 13.33 17.96 -8.13
CA SER A 150 13.90 18.51 -6.90
C SER A 150 13.07 18.25 -5.63
N GLY A 151 11.99 17.46 -5.76
CA GLY A 151 11.15 17.08 -4.63
C GLY A 151 9.79 17.73 -4.62
N GLU A 152 8.85 17.02 -4.03
CA GLU A 152 7.47 17.48 -3.79
C GLU A 152 6.77 16.58 -2.77
N THR A 153 5.52 16.91 -2.46
CA THR A 153 4.68 16.13 -1.55
C THR A 153 3.78 15.19 -2.34
N ILE A 154 3.71 13.93 -1.93
CA ILE A 154 2.73 12.93 -2.40
C ILE A 154 1.87 12.55 -1.22
N ARG A 155 0.54 12.67 -1.37
CA ARG A 155 -0.43 12.27 -0.34
C ARG A 155 -1.32 11.16 -0.84
N LEU A 156 -1.54 10.19 0.02
CA LEU A 156 -2.58 9.18 -0.15
C LEU A 156 -3.82 9.62 0.63
N ILE A 157 -4.93 9.77 -0.07
CA ILE A 157 -6.19 10.33 0.46
C ILE A 157 -7.27 9.27 0.43
N ARG A 158 -7.98 9.11 1.55
CA ARG A 158 -9.14 8.20 1.66
C ARG A 158 -10.38 8.79 0.99
N PRO A 159 -11.41 7.99 0.70
CA PRO A 159 -12.65 8.47 0.09
C PRO A 159 -13.40 9.54 0.90
N ASP A 160 -13.17 9.62 2.20
CA ASP A 160 -13.75 10.65 3.08
C ASP A 160 -12.96 11.98 3.07
N GLY A 161 -11.87 12.04 2.31
CA GLY A 161 -10.98 13.20 2.21
C GLY A 161 -9.90 13.26 3.29
N SER A 162 -9.84 12.32 4.22
CA SER A 162 -8.76 12.27 5.21
C SER A 162 -7.46 11.74 4.61
N GLN A 163 -6.33 12.22 5.11
CA GLN A 163 -5.00 11.75 4.71
C GLN A 163 -4.71 10.39 5.36
N ALA A 164 -4.28 9.42 4.55
CA ALA A 164 -3.83 8.12 4.99
C ALA A 164 -2.32 8.08 5.15
N ASP A 165 -1.60 8.58 4.14
CA ASP A 165 -0.15 8.57 4.12
C ASP A 165 0.38 9.83 3.43
N VAL A 166 1.64 10.20 3.70
CA VAL A 166 2.29 11.35 3.08
C VAL A 166 3.78 11.18 3.05
N VAL A 167 4.37 11.46 1.89
CA VAL A 167 5.81 11.53 1.69
C VAL A 167 6.15 12.86 1.04
N GLU A 168 7.04 13.63 1.66
CA GLU A 168 7.64 14.84 1.11
C GLU A 168 9.07 14.50 0.72
N TYR A 169 9.28 14.00 -0.50
CA TYR A 169 10.61 13.64 -0.97
C TYR A 169 11.36 14.86 -1.51
N SER A 170 12.69 14.75 -1.58
CA SER A 170 13.58 15.79 -2.09
C SER A 170 14.82 15.15 -2.74
N ASP A 171 15.54 15.92 -3.55
CA ASP A 171 16.88 15.61 -4.06
C ASP A 171 18.01 16.01 -3.08
N THR A 172 17.65 16.54 -1.89
CA THR A 172 18.58 17.06 -0.87
C THR A 172 18.15 16.66 0.54
N ASN A 173 18.83 17.22 1.56
CA ASN A 173 18.42 17.13 2.96
C ASN A 173 18.30 15.70 3.53
N GLY A 174 19.20 14.81 3.14
CA GLY A 174 19.29 13.45 3.67
C GLY A 174 18.55 12.39 2.84
N TRP A 175 17.94 12.79 1.73
CA TRP A 175 17.48 11.87 0.70
C TRP A 175 18.68 11.34 -0.10
N THR A 176 18.52 10.17 -0.71
CA THR A 176 19.60 9.49 -1.43
C THR A 176 19.79 10.02 -2.85
N ASP A 177 21.04 10.19 -3.26
CA ASP A 177 21.40 10.70 -4.60
C ASP A 177 21.16 9.66 -5.71
N GLU A 178 21.06 8.37 -5.39
CA GLU A 178 20.89 7.30 -6.39
C GLU A 178 19.57 7.41 -7.15
N ALA A 179 18.54 7.99 -6.54
CA ALA A 179 17.24 8.22 -7.17
C ALA A 179 17.16 9.53 -7.95
N ASP A 180 18.17 10.42 -7.85
CA ASP A 180 18.22 11.70 -8.54
C ASP A 180 18.98 11.57 -9.88
N GLY A 181 18.28 11.08 -10.92
CA GLY A 181 18.85 10.91 -12.26
C GLY A 181 19.87 9.77 -12.39
N GLY A 182 20.14 9.05 -11.32
CA GLY A 182 21.00 7.87 -11.30
C GLY A 182 20.34 6.64 -11.91
N GLY A 183 19.02 6.67 -12.03
CA GLY A 183 18.20 5.61 -12.59
C GLY A 183 17.63 4.64 -11.55
N GLY A 184 17.97 4.79 -10.27
CA GLY A 184 17.31 4.13 -9.15
C GLY A 184 16.02 4.85 -8.76
N SER A 185 15.20 4.20 -7.96
CA SER A 185 14.05 4.77 -7.27
C SER A 185 14.37 5.03 -5.80
N LEU A 186 13.50 5.77 -5.12
CA LEU A 186 13.43 5.78 -3.65
C LEU A 186 12.67 4.55 -3.19
N GLU A 187 13.29 3.70 -2.39
CA GLU A 187 12.68 2.52 -1.79
C GLU A 187 12.55 2.68 -0.27
N TRP A 188 11.32 2.52 0.25
CA TRP A 188 11.08 2.49 1.69
C TRP A 188 11.69 1.23 2.33
N LYS A 189 12.35 1.39 3.47
CA LYS A 189 13.07 0.31 4.19
C LYS A 189 12.16 -0.74 4.85
N GLY A 190 10.85 -0.54 4.83
CA GLY A 190 9.90 -1.51 5.35
C GLY A 190 9.39 -1.23 6.77
N SER A 191 8.72 -2.22 7.35
CA SER A 191 8.06 -2.10 8.65
C SER A 191 9.03 -1.67 9.77
N GLY A 192 8.58 -0.76 10.62
CA GLY A 192 9.40 -0.17 11.69
C GLY A 192 10.05 1.16 11.30
N TRP A 193 10.00 1.58 10.05
CA TRP A 193 10.49 2.86 9.56
C TRP A 193 9.33 3.79 9.20
N ASN A 194 9.39 5.04 9.67
CA ASN A 194 8.41 6.06 9.32
C ASN A 194 8.73 6.60 7.92
N ASN A 195 7.90 6.30 6.91
CA ASN A 195 8.13 6.71 5.52
C ASN A 195 8.03 8.24 5.28
N ALA A 196 7.59 9.02 6.26
CA ALA A 196 7.66 10.48 6.20
C ALA A 196 9.09 11.04 6.41
N LEU A 197 10.06 10.19 6.78
CA LEU A 197 11.42 10.62 7.13
C LEU A 197 12.44 10.16 6.09
N PRO A 198 13.40 11.02 5.68
CA PRO A 198 14.42 10.68 4.68
C PRO A 198 15.23 9.41 5.04
N GLU A 199 15.58 9.23 6.31
CA GLU A 199 16.34 8.08 6.79
C GLU A 199 15.62 6.74 6.65
N SER A 200 14.32 6.77 6.34
CA SER A 200 13.50 5.57 6.06
C SER A 200 13.57 5.12 4.60
N TRP A 201 14.30 5.84 3.78
CA TRP A 201 14.42 5.59 2.34
C TRP A 201 15.86 5.29 1.94
N VAL A 202 16.00 4.55 0.87
CA VAL A 202 17.30 4.27 0.19
C VAL A 202 17.09 4.33 -1.31
N GLY A 203 18.18 4.49 -2.04
CA GLY A 203 18.18 4.29 -3.49
C GLY A 203 18.09 2.79 -3.82
N SER A 204 17.30 2.44 -4.82
CA SER A 204 17.20 1.06 -5.28
C SER A 204 18.53 0.55 -5.84
N ASN A 205 18.80 -0.75 -5.67
CA ASN A 205 19.97 -1.40 -6.28
C ASN A 205 19.80 -1.63 -7.79
N ALA A 206 18.57 -1.67 -8.25
CA ALA A 206 18.23 -1.95 -9.65
C ALA A 206 17.92 -0.65 -10.41
N LEU A 207 18.30 -0.61 -11.67
CA LEU A 207 17.88 0.43 -12.59
C LEU A 207 16.36 0.34 -12.80
N GLY A 208 15.65 1.43 -12.48
CA GLY A 208 14.18 1.48 -12.53
C GLY A 208 13.48 0.95 -11.28
N GLY A 209 14.23 0.67 -10.22
CA GLY A 209 13.63 0.22 -8.97
C GLY A 209 13.19 -1.23 -8.94
N SER A 210 12.24 -1.53 -8.06
CA SER A 210 11.64 -2.86 -7.85
C SER A 210 10.11 -2.88 -8.02
N PRO A 211 9.53 -2.13 -8.99
CA PRO A 211 8.09 -1.96 -9.08
C PRO A 211 7.34 -3.31 -9.18
N GLY A 212 6.31 -3.48 -8.38
CA GLY A 212 5.49 -4.69 -8.32
C GLY A 212 6.09 -5.84 -7.54
N SER A 213 7.18 -5.59 -6.81
CA SER A 213 7.88 -6.58 -5.98
C SER A 213 8.44 -5.96 -4.70
N ASP A 214 8.93 -6.80 -3.79
CA ASP A 214 9.54 -6.32 -2.57
C ASP A 214 10.75 -5.42 -2.85
N ASN A 215 10.88 -4.34 -2.08
CA ASN A 215 12.01 -3.43 -2.17
C ASN A 215 13.32 -4.15 -1.91
N SER A 216 14.38 -3.74 -2.58
CA SER A 216 15.68 -4.43 -2.59
C SER A 216 16.33 -4.55 -1.21
N THR A 217 15.92 -3.74 -0.24
CA THR A 217 16.46 -3.71 1.13
C THR A 217 15.69 -4.52 2.16
N TRP A 218 14.56 -5.16 1.79
CA TRP A 218 13.74 -5.88 2.76
C TRP A 218 14.31 -7.26 3.15
N PHE A 219 15.35 -7.70 2.48
CA PHE A 219 15.99 -9.01 2.68
C PHE A 219 17.42 -8.93 3.26
N ASP A 220 17.87 -7.73 3.68
CA ASP A 220 19.20 -7.50 4.26
C ASP A 220 19.20 -7.54 5.80
#